data_b64c174fe5c3346f1f1140d0229cfb25
#
_entry.id   b64c174fe5c3346f1f1140d0229cfb25
#
_cell.length_a   1.000
_cell.length_b   1.000
_cell.length_c   1.000
_cell.angle_alpha   90.00
_cell.angle_beta   90.00
_cell.angle_gamma   90.00
#
_symmetry.space_group_name_H-M   'P 1'
#
loop_
_entity.id
_entity.type
_entity.pdbx_description
1 polymer ?
#
loop_
_entity_poly.entity_id
_entity_poly.type
_entity_poly.pdbx_seq_one_letter_code
_entity_poly.pdbx_strand_id
1 'polypeptide(L)'
;DIGVSYFLPRLVGVSVASELMLTGRFIKADRALATGLVSEVVPDDKLEEAVRPYLDEMLTTAPLGLRLTKECLNMNIDAGSLEAAIAMEDRNQILTAQTQDVKEGFAAFVEKRQPNYQDR
;
A
#
# COMPACT_ATOMS: atom_id res chain seq x y z
N ASP A 1 -20.87 -4.24 -9.42
CA ASP A 1 -20.04 -4.20 -8.23
C ASP A 1 -18.87 -5.15 -8.32
N ILE A 2 -17.83 -4.67 -8.96
CA ILE A 2 -16.62 -5.45 -9.25
C ILE A 2 -15.69 -5.48 -8.04
N GLY A 3 -15.99 -6.32 -7.04
CA GLY A 3 -15.13 -6.62 -5.91
C GLY A 3 -15.51 -5.93 -4.59
N VAL A 4 -16.57 -5.13 -4.51
CA VAL A 4 -16.91 -4.45 -3.25
C VAL A 4 -17.19 -5.43 -2.11
N SER A 5 -17.89 -6.54 -2.40
CA SER A 5 -18.19 -7.58 -1.40
C SER A 5 -16.95 -8.35 -0.92
N TYR A 6 -15.87 -8.27 -1.67
CA TYR A 6 -14.58 -8.86 -1.32
C TYR A 6 -13.72 -7.87 -0.52
N PHE A 7 -13.51 -6.66 -1.04
CA PHE A 7 -12.61 -5.70 -0.44
C PHE A 7 -13.18 -5.00 0.79
N LEU A 8 -14.45 -4.59 0.76
CA LEU A 8 -15.02 -3.79 1.84
C LEU A 8 -15.00 -4.50 3.20
N PRO A 9 -15.42 -5.80 3.33
CA PRO A 9 -15.36 -6.50 4.61
C PRO A 9 -13.93 -6.68 5.14
N ARG A 10 -12.94 -6.73 4.24
CA ARG A 10 -11.51 -6.84 4.62
C ARG A 10 -10.96 -5.52 5.15
N LEU A 11 -11.49 -4.40 4.68
CA LEU A 11 -11.08 -3.07 5.13
C LEU A 11 -11.76 -2.65 6.44
N VAL A 12 -13.09 -2.84 6.54
CA VAL A 12 -13.90 -2.27 7.64
C VAL A 12 -14.59 -3.33 8.53
N GLY A 13 -14.33 -4.60 8.27
CA GLY A 13 -14.99 -5.71 8.95
C GLY A 13 -16.39 -6.00 8.41
N VAL A 14 -16.87 -7.23 8.66
CA VAL A 14 -18.15 -7.74 8.10
C VAL A 14 -19.35 -6.92 8.58
N SER A 15 -19.35 -6.46 9.83
CA SER A 15 -20.48 -5.72 10.41
C SER A 15 -20.73 -4.39 9.68
N VAL A 16 -19.68 -3.57 9.52
CA VAL A 16 -19.80 -2.27 8.83
C VAL A 16 -20.05 -2.48 7.34
N ALA A 17 -19.38 -3.45 6.72
CA ALA A 17 -19.60 -3.78 5.32
C ALA A 17 -21.06 -4.21 5.05
N SER A 18 -21.62 -5.09 5.90
CA SER A 18 -23.00 -5.53 5.78
C SER A 18 -24.00 -4.38 5.92
N GLU A 19 -23.79 -3.51 6.90
CA GLU A 19 -24.62 -2.32 7.05
C GLU A 19 -24.62 -1.47 5.77
N LEU A 20 -23.44 -1.11 5.27
CA LEU A 20 -23.33 -0.26 4.09
C LEU A 20 -23.92 -0.91 2.84
N MET A 21 -23.61 -2.18 2.61
CA MET A 21 -24.02 -2.88 1.39
C MET A 21 -25.51 -3.23 1.37
N LEU A 22 -26.10 -3.60 2.52
CA LEU A 22 -27.51 -3.99 2.59
C LEU A 22 -28.44 -2.78 2.64
N THR A 23 -27.98 -1.66 3.20
CA THR A 23 -28.81 -0.44 3.31
C THR A 23 -28.58 0.55 2.18
N GLY A 24 -27.45 0.45 1.47
CA GLY A 24 -27.06 1.43 0.44
C GLY A 24 -26.79 2.84 0.98
N ARG A 25 -26.61 2.99 2.30
CA ARG A 25 -26.39 4.32 2.88
C ARG A 25 -24.98 4.84 2.62
N PHE A 26 -24.89 6.16 2.51
CA PHE A 26 -23.60 6.83 2.41
C PHE A 26 -22.83 6.77 3.72
N ILE A 27 -21.51 6.57 3.64
CA ILE A 27 -20.60 6.73 4.76
C ILE A 27 -19.99 8.13 4.73
N LYS A 28 -20.03 8.84 5.87
CA LYS A 28 -19.40 10.16 6.02
C LYS A 28 -17.91 10.00 6.31
N ALA A 29 -17.13 11.04 6.02
CA ALA A 29 -15.67 11.06 6.16
C ALA A 29 -15.20 10.65 7.57
N ASP A 30 -15.80 11.20 8.63
CA ASP A 30 -15.44 10.87 10.02
C ASP A 30 -15.60 9.38 10.33
N ARG A 31 -16.68 8.79 9.83
CA ARG A 31 -16.94 7.36 10.01
C ARG A 31 -16.01 6.51 9.13
N ALA A 32 -15.69 6.96 7.92
CA ALA A 32 -14.76 6.28 7.05
C ALA A 32 -13.36 6.19 7.72
N LEU A 33 -12.91 7.27 8.35
CA LEU A 33 -11.69 7.27 9.16
C LEU A 33 -11.80 6.33 10.37
N ALA A 34 -12.88 6.47 11.15
CA ALA A 34 -13.08 5.66 12.37
C ALA A 34 -13.18 4.14 12.10
N THR A 35 -13.61 3.74 10.91
CA THR A 35 -13.71 2.34 10.49
C THR A 35 -12.48 1.81 9.75
N GLY A 36 -11.48 2.64 9.49
CA GLY A 36 -10.28 2.28 8.76
C GLY A 36 -10.46 2.17 7.24
N LEU A 37 -11.57 2.69 6.70
CA LEU A 37 -11.81 2.72 5.24
C LEU A 37 -10.83 3.68 4.54
N VAL A 38 -10.46 4.77 5.21
CA VAL A 38 -9.46 5.75 4.74
C VAL A 38 -8.44 5.99 5.84
N SER A 39 -7.23 6.38 5.46
CA SER A 39 -6.11 6.61 6.38
C SER A 39 -6.16 8.01 7.02
N GLU A 40 -6.75 8.99 6.33
CA GLU A 40 -6.81 10.38 6.77
C GLU A 40 -8.04 11.08 6.20
N VAL A 41 -8.50 12.10 6.88
CA VAL A 41 -9.57 13.01 6.44
C VAL A 41 -9.10 14.44 6.63
N VAL A 42 -9.19 15.23 5.58
CA VAL A 42 -8.81 16.64 5.57
C VAL A 42 -9.89 17.48 4.89
N PRO A 43 -9.91 18.81 5.06
CA PRO A 43 -10.77 19.69 4.27
C PRO A 43 -10.55 19.50 2.76
N ASP A 44 -11.61 19.67 1.95
CA ASP A 44 -11.58 19.42 0.51
C ASP A 44 -10.48 20.22 -0.23
N ASP A 45 -10.23 21.44 0.21
CA ASP A 45 -9.18 22.33 -0.34
C ASP A 45 -7.76 21.97 0.12
N LYS A 46 -7.60 20.98 1.01
CA LYS A 46 -6.33 20.51 1.57
C LYS A 46 -5.90 19.13 1.07
N LEU A 47 -6.67 18.50 0.21
CA LEU A 47 -6.41 17.14 -0.23
C LEU A 47 -5.04 16.98 -0.90
N GLU A 48 -4.68 17.88 -1.82
CA GLU A 48 -3.38 17.84 -2.50
C GLU A 48 -2.21 18.08 -1.54
N GLU A 49 -2.38 18.98 -0.56
CA GLU A 49 -1.38 19.25 0.46
C GLU A 49 -1.17 18.01 1.36
N ALA A 50 -2.24 17.35 1.76
CA ALA A 50 -2.19 16.16 2.61
C ALA A 50 -1.57 14.94 1.90
N VAL A 51 -1.75 14.81 0.59
CA VAL A 51 -1.18 13.69 -0.20
C VAL A 51 0.32 13.87 -0.45
N ARG A 52 0.82 15.12 -0.48
CA ARG A 52 2.22 15.43 -0.83
C ARG A 52 3.26 14.64 -0.01
N PRO A 53 3.19 14.56 1.34
CA PRO A 53 4.15 13.79 2.13
C PRO A 53 4.22 12.32 1.72
N TYR A 54 3.07 11.68 1.46
CA TYR A 54 3.01 10.29 1.01
C TYR A 54 3.71 10.09 -0.34
N LEU A 55 3.49 11.02 -1.27
CA LEU A 55 4.15 10.98 -2.59
C LEU A 55 5.66 11.19 -2.46
N ASP A 56 6.08 12.16 -1.65
CA ASP A 56 7.48 12.47 -1.44
C ASP A 56 8.22 11.27 -0.80
N GLU A 57 7.61 10.57 0.17
CA GLU A 57 8.15 9.34 0.74
C GLU A 57 8.23 8.22 -0.30
N MET A 58 7.19 8.01 -1.11
CA MET A 58 7.21 7.01 -2.19
C MET A 58 8.30 7.31 -3.22
N LEU A 59 8.56 8.57 -3.54
CA LEU A 59 9.61 8.98 -4.47
C LEU A 59 11.03 8.71 -3.95
N THR A 60 11.21 8.51 -2.65
CA THR A 60 12.49 8.08 -2.06
C THR A 60 12.67 6.57 -2.04
N THR A 61 11.76 5.81 -2.59
CA THR A 61 11.78 4.35 -2.63
C THR A 61 12.07 3.85 -4.06
N ALA A 62 12.85 2.77 -4.18
CA ALA A 62 13.14 2.17 -5.49
C ALA A 62 11.84 1.76 -6.21
N PRO A 63 11.61 2.19 -7.46
CA PRO A 63 10.33 2.01 -8.15
C PRO A 63 9.92 0.54 -8.30
N LEU A 64 10.86 -0.37 -8.60
CA LEU A 64 10.57 -1.81 -8.64
C LEU A 64 10.11 -2.32 -7.27
N GLY A 65 10.73 -1.87 -6.18
CA GLY A 65 10.35 -2.22 -4.82
C GLY A 65 8.90 -1.84 -4.51
N LEU A 66 8.49 -0.61 -4.86
CA LEU A 66 7.10 -0.16 -4.69
C LEU A 66 6.11 -1.02 -5.47
N ARG A 67 6.41 -1.33 -6.74
CA ARG A 67 5.53 -2.18 -7.57
C ARG A 67 5.36 -3.57 -6.98
N LEU A 68 6.47 -4.21 -6.59
CA LEU A 68 6.45 -5.56 -6.03
C LEU A 68 5.82 -5.60 -4.63
N THR A 69 6.01 -4.56 -3.80
CA THR A 69 5.31 -4.44 -2.51
C THR A 69 3.80 -4.35 -2.71
N LYS A 70 3.34 -3.54 -3.67
CA LYS A 70 1.91 -3.44 -3.99
C LYS A 70 1.35 -4.78 -4.50
N GLU A 71 2.11 -5.51 -5.33
CA GLU A 71 1.75 -6.85 -5.78
C GLU A 71 1.62 -7.81 -4.59
N CYS A 72 2.61 -7.84 -3.69
CA CYS A 72 2.56 -8.67 -2.48
C CYS A 72 1.35 -8.35 -1.60
N LEU A 73 1.07 -7.09 -1.33
CA LEU A 73 -0.09 -6.69 -0.54
C LEU A 73 -1.40 -7.23 -1.15
N ASN A 74 -1.57 -7.08 -2.47
CA ASN A 74 -2.78 -7.52 -3.16
C ASN A 74 -2.93 -9.05 -3.17
N MET A 75 -1.85 -9.79 -3.28
CA MET A 75 -1.87 -11.25 -3.35
C MET A 75 -1.90 -11.90 -1.97
N ASN A 76 -1.13 -11.37 -1.02
CA ASN A 76 -0.95 -11.99 0.28
C ASN A 76 -2.13 -11.75 1.23
N ILE A 77 -3.02 -10.80 0.93
CA ILE A 77 -4.28 -10.63 1.69
C ILE A 77 -5.15 -11.89 1.69
N ASP A 78 -4.98 -12.76 0.70
CA ASP A 78 -5.67 -14.04 0.54
C ASP A 78 -4.73 -15.23 0.46
N ALA A 79 -3.49 -15.10 0.88
CA ALA A 79 -2.54 -16.21 0.87
C ALA A 79 -3.10 -17.38 1.68
N GLY A 80 -3.07 -18.58 1.09
CA GLY A 80 -3.58 -19.80 1.71
C GLY A 80 -2.76 -20.27 2.90
N SER A 81 -1.50 -19.81 3.03
CA SER A 81 -0.62 -20.08 4.17
C SER A 81 0.48 -19.03 4.27
N LEU A 82 1.16 -19.00 5.42
CA LEU A 82 2.33 -18.16 5.63
C LEU A 82 3.45 -18.51 4.64
N GLU A 83 3.65 -19.79 4.36
CA GLU A 83 4.68 -20.28 3.44
C GLU A 83 4.43 -19.76 2.03
N ALA A 84 3.17 -19.70 1.58
CA ALA A 84 2.81 -19.14 0.27
C ALA A 84 3.12 -17.63 0.20
N ALA A 85 2.83 -16.89 1.28
CA ALA A 85 3.16 -15.47 1.38
C ALA A 85 4.68 -15.25 1.33
N ILE A 86 5.44 -16.00 2.15
CA ILE A 86 6.91 -15.92 2.19
C ILE A 86 7.52 -16.27 0.83
N ALA A 87 7.03 -17.31 0.16
CA ALA A 87 7.55 -17.69 -1.16
C ALA A 87 7.42 -16.57 -2.20
N MET A 88 6.35 -15.78 -2.13
CA MET A 88 6.18 -14.60 -2.98
C MET A 88 7.13 -13.47 -2.61
N GLU A 89 7.30 -13.22 -1.32
CA GLU A 89 8.23 -12.20 -0.81
C GLU A 89 9.68 -12.56 -1.17
N ASP A 90 10.09 -13.82 -1.01
CA ASP A 90 11.42 -14.31 -1.39
C ASP A 90 11.68 -14.10 -2.88
N ARG A 91 10.71 -14.47 -3.74
CA ARG A 91 10.81 -14.20 -5.18
C ARG A 91 11.07 -12.72 -5.45
N ASN A 92 10.30 -11.85 -4.83
CA ASN A 92 10.38 -10.40 -5.04
C ASN A 92 11.69 -9.82 -4.48
N GLN A 93 12.16 -10.34 -3.35
CA GLN A 93 13.46 -9.99 -2.78
C GLN A 93 14.61 -10.35 -3.71
N ILE A 94 14.57 -11.56 -4.31
CA ILE A 94 15.58 -11.98 -5.28
C ILE A 94 15.57 -11.07 -6.51
N LEU A 95 14.40 -10.71 -7.03
CA LEU A 95 14.28 -9.81 -8.17
C LEU A 95 14.86 -8.43 -7.87
N THR A 96 14.52 -7.84 -6.73
CA THR A 96 15.03 -6.53 -6.33
C THR A 96 16.52 -6.56 -6.06
N ALA A 97 17.04 -7.62 -5.44
CA ALA A 97 18.46 -7.78 -5.13
C ALA A 97 19.38 -7.76 -6.36
N GLN A 98 18.84 -8.06 -7.55
CA GLN A 98 19.60 -8.05 -8.80
C GLN A 98 19.67 -6.66 -9.44
N THR A 99 18.96 -5.66 -8.92
CA THR A 99 18.90 -4.32 -9.50
C THR A 99 20.11 -3.46 -9.12
N GLN A 100 20.39 -2.44 -9.92
CA GLN A 100 21.36 -1.41 -9.56
C GLN A 100 20.82 -0.54 -8.42
N ASP A 101 19.48 -0.36 -8.35
CA ASP A 101 18.84 0.43 -7.30
C ASP A 101 19.08 -0.14 -5.89
N VAL A 102 19.18 -1.46 -5.73
CA VAL A 102 19.57 -2.06 -4.44
C VAL A 102 21.01 -1.68 -4.07
N LYS A 103 21.94 -1.71 -5.02
CA LYS A 103 23.34 -1.30 -4.78
C LYS A 103 23.41 0.18 -4.41
N GLU A 104 22.67 1.02 -5.13
CA GLU A 104 22.54 2.45 -4.84
C GLU A 104 21.97 2.68 -3.43
N GLY A 105 20.90 1.96 -3.04
CA GLY A 105 20.32 2.05 -1.71
C GLY A 105 21.31 1.73 -0.61
N PHE A 106 22.11 0.67 -0.76
CA PHE A 106 23.18 0.34 0.19
C PHE A 106 24.28 1.39 0.23
N ALA A 107 24.74 1.89 -0.93
CA ALA A 107 25.74 2.94 -1.00
C ALA A 107 25.26 4.23 -0.33
N ALA A 108 24.04 4.66 -0.65
CA ALA A 108 23.43 5.85 -0.07
C ALA A 108 23.28 5.74 1.46
N PHE A 109 22.90 4.55 1.95
CA PHE A 109 22.80 4.30 3.40
C PHE A 109 24.15 4.42 4.10
N VAL A 110 25.21 3.81 3.55
CA VAL A 110 26.58 3.87 4.12
C VAL A 110 27.12 5.31 4.08
N GLU A 111 26.87 6.02 2.98
CA GLU A 111 27.31 7.39 2.75
C GLU A 111 26.43 8.45 3.42
N LYS A 112 25.31 8.04 4.05
CA LYS A 112 24.32 8.92 4.72
C LYS A 112 23.79 10.01 3.80
N ARG A 113 23.52 9.69 2.55
CA ARG A 113 22.92 10.56 1.53
C ARG A 113 21.59 10.01 1.05
N GLN A 114 20.82 10.84 0.35
CA GLN A 114 19.63 10.37 -0.36
C GLN A 114 20.03 9.46 -1.53
N PRO A 115 19.32 8.34 -1.75
CA PRO A 115 19.52 7.50 -2.91
C PRO A 115 19.01 8.16 -4.19
N ASN A 116 19.61 7.80 -5.32
CA ASN A 116 19.17 8.22 -6.65
C ASN A 116 18.78 6.99 -7.47
N TYR A 117 17.56 6.54 -7.31
CA TYR A 117 17.03 5.37 -7.99
C TYR A 117 16.73 5.63 -9.46
N GLN A 118 17.01 4.65 -10.32
CA GLN A 118 16.91 4.75 -11.77
C GLN A 118 15.98 3.67 -12.38
N ASP A 119 15.30 2.89 -11.58
CA ASP A 119 14.44 1.76 -11.99
C ASP A 119 15.19 0.70 -12.84
N ARG A 120 16.39 0.32 -12.42
CA ARG A 120 17.26 -0.63 -13.14
C ARG A 120 18.20 -1.42 -12.22
#